data_e54dc01ca542cf524bf66a014b6dc3ef
#
_entry.id   e54dc01ca542cf524bf66a014b6dc3ef
#
_cell.length_a   1.000
_cell.length_b   1.000
_cell.length_c   1.000
_cell.angle_alpha   90.00
_cell.angle_beta   90.00
_cell.angle_gamma   90.00
#
_symmetry.space_group_name_H-M   'P 1'
#
loop_
_entity.id
_entity.type
_entity.pdbx_description
1 polymer ?
#
loop_
_entity_poly.entity_id
_entity_poly.type
_entity_poly.pdbx_seq_one_letter_code
_entity_poly.pdbx_strand_id
1 'polypeptide(L)'
;GHARDYVHGMWLMLQRDKPEDYVLSTNEFHSVREFVVIAFSLKGITIQWKSDTEEIDDPVDEIGYDANTKKELIVISKKYFRPCEVDELLGDSTKARTELDWQPTTSFNDLVKEMVDADTL
;
A
#
# COMPACT_ATOMS: atom_id res chain seq x y z
N GLY A 1 -3.66 -5.37 -0.82
CA GLY A 1 -3.99 -6.33 0.24
C GLY A 1 -2.99 -7.47 0.32
N HIS A 2 -3.16 -8.34 1.29
CA HIS A 2 -2.29 -9.51 1.48
C HIS A 2 -2.58 -10.58 0.42
N ALA A 3 -1.53 -11.19 -0.11
CA ALA A 3 -1.66 -12.22 -1.16
C ALA A 3 -2.55 -13.39 -0.72
N ARG A 4 -2.49 -13.82 0.54
CA ARG A 4 -3.33 -14.93 1.03
C ARG A 4 -4.82 -14.63 0.94
N ASP A 5 -5.23 -13.38 1.11
CA ASP A 5 -6.63 -12.98 0.98
C ASP A 5 -7.11 -13.10 -0.46
N TYR A 6 -6.24 -12.73 -1.42
CA TYR A 6 -6.56 -12.84 -2.84
C TYR A 6 -6.59 -14.28 -3.31
N VAL A 7 -5.67 -15.11 -2.84
CA VAL A 7 -5.66 -16.56 -3.14
C VAL A 7 -6.93 -17.21 -2.61
N HIS A 8 -7.36 -16.86 -1.40
CA HIS A 8 -8.62 -17.35 -0.83
C HIS A 8 -9.81 -16.92 -1.69
N GLY A 9 -9.82 -15.68 -2.15
CA GLY A 9 -10.87 -15.20 -3.06
C GLY A 9 -10.90 -15.99 -4.37
N MET A 10 -9.74 -16.28 -4.95
CA MET A 10 -9.65 -17.10 -6.16
C MET A 10 -10.21 -18.50 -5.94
N TRP A 11 -9.90 -19.10 -4.79
CA TRP A 11 -10.44 -20.43 -4.44
C TRP A 11 -11.96 -20.38 -4.34
N LEU A 12 -12.51 -19.35 -3.70
CA LEU A 12 -13.98 -19.18 -3.58
C LEU A 12 -14.64 -19.03 -4.96
N MET A 13 -13.98 -18.31 -5.88
CA MET A 13 -14.49 -18.15 -7.25
C MET A 13 -14.60 -19.50 -7.96
N LEU A 14 -13.66 -20.42 -7.72
CA LEU A 14 -13.66 -21.75 -8.33
C LEU A 14 -14.74 -22.65 -7.75
N GLN A 15 -15.32 -22.31 -6.61
CA GLN A 15 -16.41 -23.10 -6.02
C GLN A 15 -17.81 -22.74 -6.56
N ARG A 16 -17.88 -21.74 -7.43
CA ARG A 16 -19.15 -21.31 -8.02
C ARG A 16 -19.54 -22.22 -9.18
N ASP A 17 -20.85 -22.41 -9.36
CA ASP A 17 -21.39 -23.25 -10.44
C ASP A 17 -21.17 -22.61 -11.81
N LYS A 18 -21.13 -21.29 -11.88
CA LYS A 18 -20.94 -20.53 -13.12
C LYS A 18 -19.74 -19.61 -13.02
N PRO A 19 -18.89 -19.56 -14.06
CA PRO A 19 -17.78 -18.60 -14.09
C PRO A 19 -18.33 -17.18 -14.15
N GLU A 20 -17.79 -16.31 -13.32
CA GLU A 20 -18.12 -14.87 -13.32
C GLU A 20 -16.87 -14.08 -12.98
N ASP A 21 -16.89 -12.81 -13.34
CA ASP A 21 -15.80 -11.89 -13.02
C ASP A 21 -16.02 -11.27 -11.65
N TYR A 22 -14.97 -11.20 -10.85
CA TYR A 22 -14.98 -10.58 -9.53
C TYR A 22 -13.80 -9.65 -9.35
N VAL A 23 -14.04 -8.53 -8.68
CA VAL A 23 -12.95 -7.66 -8.21
C VAL A 23 -12.65 -8.03 -6.77
N LEU A 24 -11.39 -8.32 -6.48
CA LEU A 24 -10.91 -8.57 -5.12
C LEU A 24 -10.08 -7.36 -4.67
N SER A 25 -10.56 -6.67 -3.68
CA SER A 25 -9.87 -5.48 -3.16
C SER A 25 -10.23 -5.27 -1.70
N THR A 26 -9.43 -4.46 -1.02
CA THR A 26 -9.71 -4.09 0.37
C THR A 26 -10.73 -2.97 0.49
N ASN A 27 -11.18 -2.38 -0.63
CA ASN A 27 -12.03 -1.19 -0.69
C ASN A 27 -11.38 0.05 -0.03
N GLU A 28 -10.09 0.01 0.18
CA GLU A 28 -9.33 1.09 0.78
C GLU A 28 -8.24 1.56 -0.17
N PHE A 29 -7.96 2.85 -0.11
CA PHE A 29 -6.89 3.49 -0.88
C PHE A 29 -5.82 3.99 0.09
N HIS A 30 -4.56 3.62 -0.19
CA HIS A 30 -3.41 4.03 0.61
C HIS A 30 -2.27 4.45 -0.32
N SER A 31 -1.58 5.52 0.05
CA SER A 31 -0.42 5.99 -0.70
C SER A 31 0.85 5.24 -0.30
N VAL A 32 1.84 5.27 -1.18
CA VAL A 32 3.19 4.76 -0.85
C VAL A 32 3.79 5.55 0.31
N ARG A 33 3.52 6.85 0.38
CA ARG A 33 3.94 7.69 1.50
C ARG A 33 3.39 7.17 2.84
N GLU A 34 2.11 6.82 2.91
CA GLU A 34 1.52 6.21 4.10
C GLU A 34 2.22 4.92 4.49
N PHE A 35 2.49 4.06 3.52
CA PHE A 35 3.20 2.80 3.74
C PHE A 35 4.58 3.05 4.38
N VAL A 36 5.33 3.98 3.81
CA VAL A 36 6.67 4.34 4.29
C VAL A 36 6.63 4.86 5.73
N VAL A 37 5.71 5.80 6.01
CA VAL A 37 5.58 6.39 7.35
C VAL A 37 5.27 5.31 8.39
N ILE A 38 4.33 4.42 8.09
CA ILE A 38 3.95 3.34 9.01
C ILE A 38 5.11 2.37 9.21
N ALA A 39 5.77 1.95 8.13
CA ALA A 39 6.87 1.00 8.19
C ALA A 39 8.01 1.51 9.08
N PHE A 40 8.42 2.76 8.91
CA PHE A 40 9.47 3.35 9.74
C PHE A 40 9.03 3.59 11.17
N SER A 41 7.75 3.96 11.39
CA SER A 41 7.23 4.17 12.75
C SER A 41 7.27 2.88 13.58
N LEU A 42 7.10 1.72 12.96
CA LEU A 42 7.20 0.42 13.63
C LEU A 42 8.62 0.14 14.15
N LYS A 43 9.62 0.83 13.63
CA LYS A 43 11.01 0.74 14.08
C LYS A 43 11.43 1.95 14.93
N GLY A 44 10.47 2.75 15.40
CA GLY A 44 10.73 3.90 16.23
C GLY A 44 11.28 5.11 15.49
N ILE A 45 11.15 5.15 14.16
CA ILE A 45 11.63 6.24 13.32
C ILE A 45 10.45 7.07 12.84
N THR A 46 10.48 8.36 13.12
CA THR A 46 9.48 9.30 12.63
C THR A 46 9.98 9.94 11.34
N ILE A 47 9.24 9.77 10.25
CA ILE A 47 9.60 10.32 8.94
C ILE A 47 8.99 11.71 8.79
N GLN A 48 9.81 12.67 8.37
CA GLN A 48 9.36 13.98 7.91
C GLN A 48 9.72 14.14 6.43
N TRP A 49 8.89 14.91 5.74
CA TRP A 49 9.04 15.10 4.31
C TRP A 49 9.47 16.53 4.02
N LYS A 50 10.55 16.67 3.28
CA LYS A 50 11.10 17.98 2.93
C LYS A 50 10.14 18.81 2.07
N SER A 51 9.30 18.10 1.32
CA SER A 51 8.30 18.72 0.44
C SER A 51 7.14 19.41 1.18
N ASP A 52 6.95 19.13 2.45
CA ASP A 52 5.78 19.64 3.19
C ASP A 52 5.87 21.14 3.46
N THR A 53 7.05 21.74 3.29
CA THR A 53 7.31 23.14 3.60
C THR A 53 7.71 24.00 2.41
N GLU A 54 7.88 23.43 1.22
CA GLU A 54 8.33 24.13 0.02
C GLU A 54 7.43 23.81 -1.16
N GLU A 55 7.26 24.78 -2.06
CA GLU A 55 6.60 24.52 -3.33
C GLU A 55 7.49 23.60 -4.15
N ILE A 56 6.95 22.45 -4.51
CA ILE A 56 7.67 21.46 -5.30
C ILE A 56 7.05 21.41 -6.68
N ASP A 57 7.82 21.84 -7.67
CA ASP A 57 7.44 21.74 -9.06
C ASP A 57 7.71 20.33 -9.62
N ASP A 58 8.60 19.58 -8.97
CA ASP A 58 9.04 18.26 -9.43
C ASP A 58 8.95 17.26 -8.28
N PRO A 59 8.08 16.22 -8.38
CA PRO A 59 7.93 15.19 -7.33
C PRO A 59 9.21 14.42 -7.02
N VAL A 60 10.20 14.39 -7.92
CA VAL A 60 11.47 13.72 -7.68
C VAL A 60 12.35 14.43 -6.65
N ASP A 61 12.01 15.66 -6.30
CA ASP A 61 12.71 16.41 -5.24
C ASP A 61 12.21 16.08 -3.84
N GLU A 62 11.18 15.24 -3.73
CA GLU A 62 10.63 14.84 -2.44
C GLU A 62 11.56 13.89 -1.71
N ILE A 63 11.93 14.24 -0.49
CA ILE A 63 12.85 13.47 0.34
C ILE A 63 12.21 13.22 1.71
N GLY A 64 12.24 11.95 2.15
CA GLY A 64 11.86 11.56 3.49
C GLY A 64 13.10 11.42 4.37
N TYR A 65 13.08 12.02 5.56
CA TYR A 65 14.20 11.97 6.48
C TYR A 65 13.77 11.69 7.91
N ASP A 66 14.71 11.17 8.70
CA ASP A 66 14.49 10.94 10.13
C ASP A 66 14.37 12.28 10.86
N ALA A 67 13.23 12.51 11.52
CA ALA A 67 12.97 13.75 12.24
C ALA A 67 13.99 14.02 13.35
N ASN A 68 14.57 12.97 13.93
CA ASN A 68 15.51 13.09 15.06
C ASN A 68 16.97 13.27 14.61
N THR A 69 17.41 12.49 13.64
CA THR A 69 18.81 12.49 13.19
C THR A 69 19.07 13.35 11.97
N LYS A 70 17.98 13.77 11.28
CA LYS A 70 18.03 14.51 10.01
C LYS A 70 18.66 13.72 8.86
N LYS A 71 18.82 12.42 9.02
CA LYS A 71 19.36 11.56 7.97
C LYS A 71 18.30 11.31 6.89
N GLU A 72 18.68 11.50 5.63
CA GLU A 72 17.83 11.19 4.49
C GLU A 72 17.70 9.67 4.33
N LEU A 73 16.47 9.15 4.31
CA LEU A 73 16.20 7.72 4.24
C LEU A 73 15.49 7.31 2.95
N ILE A 74 14.73 8.23 2.34
CA ILE A 74 13.88 7.93 1.20
C ILE A 74 14.00 9.05 0.19
N VAL A 75 14.18 8.68 -1.09
CA VAL A 75 14.15 9.63 -2.20
C VAL A 75 13.33 9.05 -3.34
N ILE A 76 12.70 9.91 -4.13
CA ILE A 76 12.06 9.48 -5.37
C ILE A 76 13.13 9.38 -6.45
N SER A 77 13.29 8.18 -7.00
CA SER A 77 14.28 7.94 -8.05
C SER A 77 13.74 8.36 -9.42
N LYS A 78 14.48 9.20 -10.13
CA LYS A 78 14.15 9.60 -11.50
C LYS A 78 14.04 8.40 -12.44
N LYS A 79 14.84 7.36 -12.19
CA LYS A 79 14.84 6.13 -12.99
C LYS A 79 13.48 5.41 -12.93
N TYR A 80 12.80 5.48 -11.78
CA TYR A 80 11.55 4.77 -11.54
C TYR A 80 10.33 5.68 -11.54
N PHE A 81 10.53 6.97 -11.74
CA PHE A 81 9.42 7.92 -11.78
C PHE A 81 8.59 7.73 -13.05
N ARG A 82 7.27 7.69 -12.88
CA ARG A 82 6.31 7.50 -13.98
C ARG A 82 5.35 8.67 -14.04
N PRO A 83 5.63 9.70 -14.87
CA PRO A 83 4.82 10.91 -14.89
C PRO A 83 3.40 10.72 -15.44
N CYS A 84 3.17 9.64 -16.20
CA CYS A 84 1.86 9.34 -16.81
C CYS A 84 1.08 8.28 -16.04
N GLU A 85 1.46 8.00 -14.79
CA GLU A 85 0.78 7.00 -13.98
C GLU A 85 -0.58 7.52 -13.49
N VAL A 86 -1.53 6.60 -13.28
CA VAL A 86 -2.84 6.94 -12.72
C VAL A 86 -2.65 7.41 -11.27
N ASP A 87 -3.23 8.57 -10.93
CA ASP A 87 -3.07 9.16 -9.60
C ASP A 87 -3.74 8.31 -8.52
N GLU A 88 -4.88 7.71 -8.85
CA GLU A 88 -5.68 7.00 -7.86
C GLU A 88 -6.44 5.83 -8.50
N LEU A 89 -6.34 4.66 -7.87
CA LEU A 89 -7.11 3.48 -8.26
C LEU A 89 -7.72 2.86 -7.01
N LEU A 90 -9.05 2.79 -6.98
CA LEU A 90 -9.78 2.16 -5.89
C LEU A 90 -10.65 1.04 -6.45
N GLY A 91 -10.37 -0.19 -6.05
CA GLY A 91 -11.19 -1.34 -6.41
C GLY A 91 -12.44 -1.43 -5.56
N ASP A 92 -13.56 -1.80 -6.17
CA ASP A 92 -14.81 -2.07 -5.47
C ASP A 92 -15.08 -3.57 -5.47
N SER A 93 -14.97 -4.21 -4.31
CA SER A 93 -15.15 -5.64 -4.13
C SER A 93 -16.53 -6.02 -3.61
N THR A 94 -17.53 -5.14 -3.75
CA THR A 94 -18.89 -5.38 -3.23
C THR A 94 -19.48 -6.69 -3.74
N LYS A 95 -19.33 -6.99 -5.03
CA LYS A 95 -19.84 -8.24 -5.62
C LYS A 95 -19.22 -9.47 -4.95
N ALA A 96 -17.91 -9.48 -4.77
CA ALA A 96 -17.21 -10.60 -4.13
C ALA A 96 -17.65 -10.77 -2.67
N ARG A 97 -17.82 -9.68 -1.95
CA ARG A 97 -18.27 -9.71 -0.55
C ARG A 97 -19.69 -10.24 -0.43
N THR A 98 -20.55 -9.89 -1.36
CA THR A 98 -21.97 -10.27 -1.34
C THR A 98 -22.17 -11.71 -1.83
N GLU A 99 -21.57 -12.08 -2.95
CA GLU A 99 -21.81 -13.37 -3.60
C GLU A 99 -20.88 -14.48 -3.14
N LEU A 100 -19.62 -14.16 -2.78
CA LEU A 100 -18.63 -15.16 -2.34
C LEU A 100 -18.46 -15.17 -0.82
N ASP A 101 -19.07 -14.23 -0.11
CA ASP A 101 -18.83 -14.02 1.31
C ASP A 101 -17.33 -13.83 1.60
N TRP A 102 -16.63 -13.19 0.66
CA TRP A 102 -15.20 -12.94 0.77
C TRP A 102 -14.92 -11.61 1.46
N GLN A 103 -13.97 -11.60 2.38
CA GLN A 103 -13.47 -10.38 3.00
C GLN A 103 -11.96 -10.48 3.18
N PRO A 104 -11.24 -9.35 3.03
CA PRO A 104 -9.83 -9.35 3.42
C PRO A 104 -9.72 -9.55 4.93
N THR A 105 -8.79 -10.41 5.35
CA THR A 105 -8.56 -10.73 6.77
C THR A 105 -7.38 -9.96 7.35
N THR A 106 -6.59 -9.32 6.49
CA THR A 106 -5.40 -8.57 6.89
C THR A 106 -5.60 -7.10 6.56
N SER A 107 -5.56 -6.24 7.59
CA SER A 107 -5.63 -4.79 7.40
C SER A 107 -4.36 -4.25 6.77
N PHE A 108 -4.41 -3.00 6.28
CA PHE A 108 -3.22 -2.34 5.74
C PHE A 108 -2.10 -2.24 6.79
N ASN A 109 -2.43 -1.83 8.01
CA ASN A 109 -1.44 -1.73 9.08
C ASN A 109 -0.82 -3.08 9.43
N ASP A 110 -1.62 -4.14 9.49
CA ASP A 110 -1.13 -5.48 9.77
C ASP A 110 -0.24 -6.01 8.64
N LEU A 111 -0.59 -5.70 7.39
CA LEU A 111 0.23 -6.06 6.24
C LEU A 111 1.60 -5.38 6.31
N VAL A 112 1.64 -4.08 6.58
CA VAL A 112 2.89 -3.34 6.71
C VAL A 112 3.75 -3.93 7.83
N LYS A 113 3.13 -4.23 8.97
CA LYS A 113 3.82 -4.84 10.12
C LYS A 113 4.43 -6.20 9.75
N GLU A 114 3.66 -7.05 9.09
CA GLU A 114 4.14 -8.37 8.67
C GLU A 114 5.33 -8.26 7.72
N MET A 115 5.28 -7.33 6.77
CA MET A 115 6.38 -7.10 5.83
C MET A 115 7.64 -6.59 6.55
N VAL A 116 7.48 -5.65 7.46
CA VAL A 116 8.61 -5.09 8.24
C VAL A 116 9.24 -6.17 9.12
N ASP A 117 8.41 -6.95 9.82
CA ASP A 117 8.90 -8.02 10.69
C ASP A 117 9.66 -9.10 9.90
N ALA A 118 9.19 -9.42 8.69
CA ALA A 118 9.86 -10.40 7.83
C ALA A 118 11.23 -9.92 7.35
N ASP A 119 11.37 -8.63 7.05
CA ASP A 119 12.61 -8.06 6.53
C ASP A 119 13.66 -7.78 7.62
N THR A 120 13.28 -7.80 8.87
CA THR A 120 14.18 -7.47 10.00
C THR A 120 14.65 -8.68 10.80
N LEU A 121 14.57 -9.85 10.22
CA LEU A 121 15.07 -11.08 10.83
C LEU A 121 16.60 -11.14 10.85
#